data_776f4901d5cd212411279e16f59d6078
#
_entry.id   776f4901d5cd212411279e16f59d6078
#
_cell.length_a   1.000
_cell.length_b   1.000
_cell.length_c   1.000
_cell.angle_alpha   90.00
_cell.angle_beta   90.00
_cell.angle_gamma   90.00
#
_symmetry.space_group_name_H-M   'P 1'
#
loop_
_entity.id
_entity.type
_entity.pdbx_description
1 polymer ?
#
loop_
_entity_poly.entity_id
_entity_poly.type
_entity_poly.pdbx_seq_one_letter_code
_entity_poly.pdbx_strand_id
1 'polypeptide(L)'
;MRTELTPELVRGHGITEEEYGRIKVILGREPNFTELGVFSVMWSEHCSYKNTRLELKKFPTTGPKVLVKAGEENAGVIDIGDGWAVAFKMESHNHPSAVEPFQGAATGVGGIIRDIFTM
;
A
#
# COMPACT_ATOMS: atom_id res chain seq x y z
N MET A 1 -6.61 8.07 30.61
CA MET A 1 -6.02 6.77 30.96
C MET A 1 -4.99 6.38 29.92
N ARG A 2 -3.78 5.97 30.30
CA ARG A 2 -2.84 5.37 29.34
C ARG A 2 -3.30 3.93 29.10
N THR A 3 -3.61 3.57 27.86
CA THR A 3 -3.89 2.19 27.48
C THR A 3 -2.59 1.39 27.62
N GLU A 4 -2.59 0.36 28.44
CA GLU A 4 -1.46 -0.55 28.56
C GLU A 4 -1.33 -1.40 27.31
N LEU A 5 -0.15 -1.45 26.73
CA LEU A 5 0.13 -2.21 25.52
C LEU A 5 0.49 -3.65 25.89
N THR A 6 -0.52 -4.52 25.91
CA THR A 6 -0.29 -5.95 26.12
C THR A 6 0.23 -6.64 24.85
N PRO A 7 0.93 -7.77 24.95
CA PRO A 7 1.38 -8.54 23.78
C PRO A 7 0.22 -8.92 22.84
N GLU A 8 -0.96 -9.20 23.39
CA GLU A 8 -2.17 -9.51 22.61
C GLU A 8 -2.62 -8.31 21.79
N LEU A 9 -2.58 -7.11 22.40
CA LEU A 9 -2.94 -5.86 21.71
C LEU A 9 -1.96 -5.57 20.58
N VAL A 10 -0.66 -5.76 20.80
CA VAL A 10 0.39 -5.57 19.79
C VAL A 10 0.18 -6.54 18.62
N ARG A 11 -0.04 -7.82 18.88
CA ARG A 11 -0.37 -8.81 17.85
C ARG A 11 -1.66 -8.49 17.11
N GLY A 12 -2.69 -8.02 17.82
CA GLY A 12 -3.96 -7.58 17.24
C GLY A 12 -3.81 -6.42 16.26
N HIS A 13 -2.74 -5.62 16.39
CA HIS A 13 -2.35 -4.57 15.42
C HIS A 13 -1.51 -5.07 14.25
N GLY A 14 -1.31 -6.39 14.12
CA GLY A 14 -0.49 -6.96 13.04
C GLY A 14 1.01 -6.69 13.17
N ILE A 15 1.48 -6.33 14.35
CA ILE A 15 2.89 -6.09 14.67
C ILE A 15 3.48 -7.34 15.32
N THR A 16 4.55 -7.85 14.75
CA THR A 16 5.31 -8.98 15.31
C THR A 16 6.15 -8.54 16.52
N GLU A 17 6.62 -9.49 17.32
CA GLU A 17 7.48 -9.20 18.48
C GLU A 17 8.80 -8.54 18.04
N GLU A 18 9.37 -8.98 16.92
CA GLU A 18 10.57 -8.38 16.34
C GLU A 18 10.32 -6.94 15.92
N GLU A 19 9.23 -6.68 15.20
CA GLU A 19 8.82 -5.34 14.78
C GLU A 19 8.59 -4.44 15.99
N TYR A 20 7.94 -4.95 17.03
CA TYR A 20 7.72 -4.21 18.27
C TYR A 20 9.03 -3.85 18.95
N GLY A 21 9.98 -4.78 18.97
CA GLY A 21 11.35 -4.51 19.45
C GLY A 21 12.02 -3.38 18.66
N ARG A 22 11.89 -3.38 17.33
CA ARG A 22 12.43 -2.30 16.47
C ARG A 22 11.76 -0.96 16.72
N ILE A 23 10.44 -0.93 16.93
CA ILE A 23 9.70 0.30 17.30
C ILE A 23 10.29 0.92 18.57
N LYS A 24 10.54 0.12 19.61
CA LYS A 24 11.14 0.59 20.85
C LYS A 24 12.54 1.17 20.65
N VAL A 25 13.33 0.54 19.80
CA VAL A 25 14.66 1.06 19.45
C VAL A 25 14.56 2.40 18.71
N ILE A 26 13.65 2.52 17.75
CA ILE A 26 13.44 3.76 16.98
C ILE A 26 12.99 4.91 17.87
N LEU A 27 12.06 4.65 18.80
CA LEU A 27 11.51 5.66 19.68
C LEU A 27 12.40 5.94 20.91
N GLY A 28 13.34 5.05 21.25
CA GLY A 28 14.11 5.09 22.49
C GLY A 28 13.28 4.85 23.77
N ARG A 29 12.03 4.38 23.60
CA ARG A 29 11.06 4.10 24.68
C ARG A 29 9.93 3.20 24.21
N GLU A 30 9.07 2.79 25.11
CA GLU A 30 7.79 2.12 24.74
C GLU A 30 6.89 3.10 23.96
N PRO A 31 6.27 2.63 22.85
CA PRO A 31 5.27 3.42 22.13
C PRO A 31 4.02 3.65 23.02
N ASN A 32 3.28 4.71 22.75
CA ASN A 32 1.92 4.82 23.22
C ASN A 32 0.93 4.13 22.26
N PHE A 33 -0.35 4.06 22.63
CA PHE A 33 -1.38 3.39 21.82
C PHE A 33 -1.54 3.99 20.42
N THR A 34 -1.50 5.32 20.31
CA THR A 34 -1.59 6.01 19.01
C THR A 34 -0.37 5.72 18.12
N GLU A 35 0.83 5.74 18.70
CA GLU A 35 2.07 5.42 17.99
C GLU A 35 2.07 3.97 17.51
N LEU A 36 1.59 3.01 18.32
CA LEU A 36 1.40 1.64 17.89
C LEU A 36 0.47 1.55 16.68
N GLY A 37 -0.65 2.28 16.69
CA GLY A 37 -1.57 2.36 15.56
C GLY A 37 -0.92 2.93 14.29
N VAL A 38 -0.13 3.98 14.43
CA VAL A 38 0.62 4.56 13.30
C VAL A 38 1.61 3.55 12.71
N PHE A 39 2.42 2.90 13.54
CA PHE A 39 3.33 1.85 13.06
C PHE A 39 2.59 0.68 12.43
N SER A 40 1.47 0.25 13.02
CA SER A 40 0.62 -0.82 12.47
C SER A 40 0.18 -0.52 11.03
N VAL A 41 -0.28 0.68 10.77
CA VAL A 41 -0.70 1.09 9.41
C VAL A 41 0.49 1.23 8.48
N MET A 42 1.51 1.99 8.88
CA MET A 42 2.68 2.29 8.03
C MET A 42 3.51 1.05 7.69
N TRP A 43 3.57 0.07 8.59
CA TRP A 43 4.30 -1.18 8.41
C TRP A 43 3.42 -2.34 7.95
N SER A 44 2.16 -2.09 7.63
CA SER A 44 1.29 -3.11 7.04
C SER A 44 1.76 -3.47 5.63
N GLU A 45 1.37 -4.65 5.15
CA GLU A 45 1.61 -5.05 3.76
C GLU A 45 1.03 -4.05 2.77
N HIS A 46 -0.10 -3.43 3.14
CA HIS A 46 -0.81 -2.48 2.29
C HIS A 46 0.00 -1.20 2.01
N CYS A 47 0.70 -0.68 3.03
CA CYS A 47 1.50 0.54 2.89
C CYS A 47 2.96 0.29 2.55
N SER A 48 3.56 -0.76 3.10
CA SER A 48 5.01 -1.01 3.02
C SER A 48 5.41 -2.09 2.03
N TYR A 49 4.45 -2.90 1.56
CA TYR A 49 4.72 -4.10 0.75
C TYR A 49 5.77 -5.03 1.39
N LYS A 50 5.78 -5.10 2.74
CA LYS A 50 6.86 -5.75 3.51
C LYS A 50 7.09 -7.21 3.13
N ASN A 51 6.05 -7.94 2.73
CA ASN A 51 6.14 -9.33 2.32
C ASN A 51 6.29 -9.48 0.79
N THR A 52 5.64 -8.63 0.00
CA THR A 52 5.56 -8.76 -1.47
C THR A 52 6.60 -7.95 -2.21
N ARG A 53 7.29 -7.02 -1.56
CA ARG A 53 8.28 -6.12 -2.21
C ARG A 53 9.36 -6.84 -2.99
N LEU A 54 9.85 -7.97 -2.48
CA LEU A 54 10.88 -8.77 -3.15
C LEU A 54 10.31 -9.46 -4.40
N GLU A 55 9.07 -9.91 -4.35
CA GLU A 55 8.38 -10.53 -5.47
C GLU A 55 8.06 -9.50 -6.56
N LEU A 56 7.57 -8.32 -6.17
CA LEU A 56 7.30 -7.23 -7.11
C LEU A 56 8.55 -6.81 -7.90
N LYS A 57 9.72 -6.83 -7.27
CA LYS A 57 10.99 -6.53 -7.95
C LYS A 57 11.39 -7.53 -9.04
N LYS A 58 10.80 -8.72 -9.06
CA LYS A 58 11.07 -9.73 -10.09
C LYS A 58 10.33 -9.46 -11.40
N PHE A 59 9.29 -8.62 -11.38
CA PHE A 59 8.55 -8.29 -12.60
C PHE A 59 9.38 -7.37 -13.52
N PRO A 60 9.33 -7.59 -14.83
CA PRO A 60 9.93 -6.68 -15.79
C PRO A 60 9.15 -5.35 -15.78
N THR A 61 9.81 -4.28 -15.39
CA THR A 61 9.21 -2.94 -15.30
C THR A 61 9.81 -1.97 -16.29
N THR A 62 10.68 -2.45 -17.20
CA THR A 62 11.35 -1.68 -18.22
C THR A 62 11.25 -2.38 -19.57
N GLY A 63 11.25 -1.60 -20.63
CA GLY A 63 11.20 -2.12 -22.00
C GLY A 63 11.05 -0.98 -23.00
N PRO A 64 11.24 -1.25 -24.31
CA PRO A 64 11.21 -0.20 -25.34
C PRO A 64 9.85 0.51 -25.48
N LYS A 65 8.79 -0.11 -25.01
CA LYS A 65 7.42 0.45 -25.00
C LYS A 65 6.99 1.05 -23.68
N VAL A 66 7.79 0.93 -22.61
CA VAL A 66 7.47 1.49 -21.31
C VAL A 66 7.86 2.96 -21.29
N LEU A 67 6.88 3.84 -21.22
CA LEU A 67 7.09 5.29 -21.18
C LEU A 67 7.28 5.81 -19.75
N VAL A 68 6.59 5.21 -18.76
CA VAL A 68 6.71 5.54 -17.35
C VAL A 68 7.10 4.28 -16.59
N LYS A 69 8.23 4.34 -15.87
CA LYS A 69 8.73 3.20 -15.10
C LYS A 69 7.90 3.00 -13.81
N ALA A 70 7.91 1.76 -13.31
CA ALA A 70 7.23 1.44 -12.08
C ALA A 70 7.74 2.31 -10.90
N GLY A 71 6.81 2.99 -10.23
CA GLY A 71 7.08 3.86 -9.09
C GLY A 71 7.43 5.31 -9.42
N GLU A 72 7.48 5.69 -10.69
CA GLU A 72 7.64 7.09 -11.11
C GLU A 72 6.32 7.86 -11.01
N GLU A 73 5.22 7.20 -11.38
CA GLU A 73 3.87 7.77 -11.37
C GLU A 73 2.85 6.79 -10.74
N ASN A 74 1.63 7.25 -10.56
CA ASN A 74 0.55 6.47 -9.96
C ASN A 74 -0.08 5.44 -10.92
N ALA A 75 0.23 5.51 -12.21
CA ALA A 75 -0.26 4.59 -13.23
C ALA A 75 0.87 4.19 -14.18
N GLY A 76 0.71 3.09 -14.89
CA GLY A 76 1.62 2.67 -15.95
C GLY A 76 1.29 3.36 -17.27
N VAL A 77 2.29 3.69 -18.08
CA VAL A 77 2.11 4.22 -19.44
C VAL A 77 2.94 3.43 -20.42
N ILE A 78 2.29 2.96 -21.46
CA ILE A 78 2.95 2.22 -22.55
C ILE A 78 2.67 2.86 -23.90
N ASP A 79 3.68 2.83 -24.77
CA ASP A 79 3.56 3.18 -26.18
C ASP A 79 2.86 2.05 -26.95
N ILE A 80 1.80 2.38 -27.66
CA ILE A 80 1.04 1.45 -28.53
C ILE A 80 1.29 1.69 -30.02
N GLY A 81 2.19 2.62 -30.38
CA GLY A 81 2.53 2.97 -31.76
C GLY A 81 1.75 4.19 -32.28
N ASP A 82 2.14 4.66 -33.44
CA ASP A 82 1.51 5.78 -34.16
C ASP A 82 1.37 7.07 -33.33
N GLY A 83 2.24 7.29 -32.36
CA GLY A 83 2.18 8.43 -31.45
C GLY A 83 1.14 8.33 -30.34
N TRP A 84 0.56 7.17 -30.14
CA TRP A 84 -0.41 6.89 -29.07
C TRP A 84 0.21 6.18 -27.88
N ALA A 85 -0.28 6.49 -26.71
CA ALA A 85 0.08 5.82 -25.47
C ALA A 85 -1.19 5.42 -24.71
N VAL A 86 -1.09 4.34 -23.92
CA VAL A 86 -2.14 3.91 -22.99
C VAL A 86 -1.66 4.08 -21.56
N ALA A 87 -2.39 4.88 -20.78
CA ALA A 87 -2.26 4.94 -19.33
C ALA A 87 -3.21 3.94 -18.70
N PHE A 88 -2.73 3.15 -17.76
CA PHE A 88 -3.53 2.11 -17.12
C PHE A 88 -3.18 1.94 -15.65
N LYS A 89 -4.18 1.53 -14.88
CA LYS A 89 -4.08 1.17 -13.47
C LYS A 89 -4.92 -0.05 -13.20
N MET A 90 -4.45 -0.90 -12.29
CA MET A 90 -5.22 -2.02 -11.77
C MET A 90 -5.06 -2.05 -10.25
N GLU A 91 -6.18 -2.19 -9.55
CA GLU A 91 -6.23 -2.20 -8.11
C GLU A 91 -7.34 -3.12 -7.61
N SER A 92 -7.13 -3.83 -6.51
CA SER A 92 -8.17 -4.65 -5.90
C SER A 92 -8.95 -3.83 -4.85
N HIS A 93 -10.29 -3.92 -4.87
CA HIS A 93 -11.18 -3.32 -3.89
C HIS A 93 -12.06 -4.37 -3.22
N ASN A 94 -11.43 -5.35 -2.56
CA ASN A 94 -12.11 -6.54 -2.06
C ASN A 94 -13.10 -6.24 -0.93
N HIS A 95 -12.64 -5.66 0.18
CA HIS A 95 -13.48 -5.44 1.37
C HIS A 95 -14.65 -4.48 1.14
N PRO A 96 -14.45 -3.27 0.56
CA PRO A 96 -15.57 -2.37 0.27
C PRO A 96 -16.61 -3.04 -0.63
N SER A 97 -16.18 -3.74 -1.68
CA SER A 97 -17.08 -4.39 -2.64
C SER A 97 -17.79 -5.61 -2.06
N ALA A 98 -17.20 -6.29 -1.08
CA ALA A 98 -17.83 -7.43 -0.41
C ALA A 98 -18.95 -6.98 0.55
N VAL A 99 -18.82 -5.80 1.16
CA VAL A 99 -19.79 -5.27 2.12
C VAL A 99 -20.90 -4.48 1.43
N GLU A 100 -20.52 -3.53 0.57
CA GLU A 100 -21.42 -2.64 -0.18
C GLU A 100 -20.98 -2.58 -1.64
N PRO A 101 -21.43 -3.50 -2.50
CA PRO A 101 -20.92 -3.67 -3.87
C PRO A 101 -20.98 -2.40 -4.72
N PHE A 102 -22.08 -1.66 -4.66
CA PHE A 102 -22.25 -0.42 -5.42
C PHE A 102 -21.26 0.67 -4.98
N GLN A 103 -21.20 0.93 -3.69
CA GLN A 103 -20.29 1.93 -3.12
C GLN A 103 -18.82 1.51 -3.29
N GLY A 104 -18.54 0.21 -3.13
CA GLY A 104 -17.22 -0.36 -3.37
C GLY A 104 -16.76 -0.18 -4.82
N ALA A 105 -17.63 -0.45 -5.79
CA ALA A 105 -17.35 -0.22 -7.20
C ALA A 105 -17.14 1.26 -7.52
N ALA A 106 -17.97 2.16 -6.98
CA ALA A 106 -17.81 3.60 -7.16
C ALA A 106 -16.46 4.10 -6.62
N THR A 107 -16.06 3.64 -5.45
CA THR A 107 -14.76 3.98 -4.84
C THR A 107 -13.61 3.42 -5.67
N GLY A 108 -13.71 2.16 -6.14
CA GLY A 108 -12.70 1.52 -6.96
C GLY A 108 -12.48 2.24 -8.28
N VAL A 109 -13.54 2.52 -9.02
CA VAL A 109 -13.47 3.27 -10.27
C VAL A 109 -12.93 4.68 -10.05
N GLY A 110 -13.42 5.38 -9.03
CA GLY A 110 -12.96 6.74 -8.69
C GLY A 110 -11.48 6.80 -8.36
N GLY A 111 -10.96 5.86 -7.59
CA GLY A 111 -9.54 5.77 -7.24
C GLY A 111 -8.65 5.51 -8.45
N ILE A 112 -9.05 4.57 -9.33
CA ILE A 112 -8.31 4.26 -10.56
C ILE A 112 -8.28 5.45 -11.53
N ILE A 113 -9.42 6.10 -11.73
CA ILE A 113 -9.52 7.28 -12.60
C ILE A 113 -8.66 8.42 -12.04
N ARG A 114 -8.72 8.66 -10.73
CA ARG A 114 -7.90 9.70 -10.09
C ARG A 114 -6.42 9.47 -10.35
N ASP A 115 -5.92 8.27 -10.13
CA ASP A 115 -4.50 7.95 -10.30
C ASP A 115 -4.00 8.17 -11.73
N ILE A 116 -4.87 7.94 -12.73
CA ILE A 116 -4.56 8.21 -14.14
C ILE A 116 -4.57 9.70 -14.45
N PHE A 117 -5.52 10.46 -13.91
CA PHE A 117 -5.66 11.89 -14.21
C PHE A 117 -4.71 12.80 -13.42
N THR A 118 -4.06 12.31 -12.38
CA THR A 118 -3.12 13.08 -11.54
C THR A 118 -1.65 12.83 -11.87
N MET A 119 -1.39 12.17 -13.00
CA MET A 119 -0.03 11.93 -13.53
C MET A 119 0.56 13.18 -14.14
#